data_85ec9276dc60658629e647edc96d3e99
#
_entry.id   85ec9276dc60658629e647edc96d3e99
#
_cell.length_a   1.000
_cell.length_b   1.000
_cell.length_c   1.000
_cell.angle_alpha   90.00
_cell.angle_beta   90.00
_cell.angle_gamma   90.00
#
_symmetry.space_group_name_H-M   'P 1'
#
loop_
_entity.id
_entity.type
_entity.pdbx_description
1 polymer ?
#
loop_
_entity_poly.entity_id
_entity_poly.type
_entity_poly.pdbx_seq_one_letter_code
_entity_poly.pdbx_strand_id
1 'polypeptide(L)'
;MTSQTSSESQVPVILVATDFSETADSALDWAAELARQQGARLEMVHAVTVPPVLPWYPPPNSLNFSEELRKAAESRLAETRAMLAGKGVEVSTFLDVGTPSQVIVQRAESLAARAIVIGTRGLTGLRHLLLGSTTQRVVHAARCPVLAVHPADAGGHRPIRTILVPTDFSQDAELALTTAHHLLSYLEQDARLILLHAYNLPIEYTAYGPIPTSVSYLEDAGLEAERRLFEMAEALKRDGLTVETVARQGDPAHVIAEEAQKRGADLITMGTHGHSGLRHLFLGSTAERVVEQAPCPVMTIRQPEE
;
A
#
# COMPACT_ATOMS: atom_id res chain seq x y z
N MET A 1 41.57 23.00 4.22
CA MET A 1 40.39 23.44 3.50
C MET A 1 39.51 22.21 3.30
N THR A 2 38.66 21.92 4.27
CA THR A 2 37.70 20.78 4.26
C THR A 2 36.41 21.31 3.73
N SER A 3 36.05 20.95 2.51
CA SER A 3 34.76 21.22 1.88
C SER A 3 33.71 20.36 2.56
N GLN A 4 32.92 20.96 3.45
CA GLN A 4 31.66 20.43 3.90
C GLN A 4 30.69 20.50 2.72
N THR A 5 30.47 19.38 2.05
CA THR A 5 29.32 19.18 1.19
C THR A 5 28.09 19.06 2.12
N SER A 6 27.40 20.18 2.30
CA SER A 6 26.05 20.20 2.84
C SER A 6 25.16 19.36 1.90
N SER A 7 24.76 18.18 2.34
CA SER A 7 23.67 17.45 1.72
C SER A 7 22.41 18.30 1.89
N GLU A 8 22.02 19.05 0.85
CA GLU A 8 20.66 19.59 0.76
C GLU A 8 19.72 18.42 0.95
N SER A 9 18.99 18.41 2.05
CA SER A 9 17.96 17.40 2.31
C SER A 9 16.90 17.57 1.23
N GLN A 10 16.95 16.69 0.24
CA GLN A 10 15.97 16.68 -0.85
C GLN A 10 14.57 16.49 -0.25
N VAL A 11 13.65 17.42 -0.53
CA VAL A 11 12.25 17.31 -0.06
C VAL A 11 11.68 15.96 -0.53
N PRO A 12 11.18 15.13 0.36
CA PRO A 12 10.66 13.81 -0.02
C PRO A 12 9.51 13.94 -1.00
N VAL A 13 9.35 12.94 -1.87
CA VAL A 13 8.30 12.93 -2.90
C VAL A 13 7.33 11.78 -2.62
N ILE A 14 6.03 12.07 -2.62
CA ILE A 14 4.98 11.08 -2.68
C ILE A 14 4.44 11.05 -4.11
N LEU A 15 4.41 9.87 -4.73
CA LEU A 15 3.87 9.67 -6.06
C LEU A 15 2.42 9.19 -5.95
N VAL A 16 1.50 9.80 -6.67
CA VAL A 16 0.12 9.32 -6.75
C VAL A 16 -0.25 9.00 -8.20
N ALA A 17 -0.75 7.78 -8.42
CA ALA A 17 -1.21 7.34 -9.73
C ALA A 17 -2.68 7.69 -9.93
N THR A 18 -2.99 8.27 -11.09
CA THR A 18 -4.37 8.60 -11.46
C THR A 18 -4.74 8.08 -12.85
N ASP A 19 -5.92 7.51 -12.95
CA ASP A 19 -6.62 7.23 -14.19
C ASP A 19 -7.89 8.10 -14.31
N PHE A 20 -8.01 9.09 -13.42
CA PHE A 20 -9.15 9.99 -13.30
C PHE A 20 -10.47 9.30 -12.92
N SER A 21 -10.42 8.14 -12.27
CA SER A 21 -11.57 7.48 -11.67
C SER A 21 -11.85 8.04 -10.27
N GLU A 22 -13.07 7.78 -9.76
CA GLU A 22 -13.44 8.16 -8.38
C GLU A 22 -12.50 7.55 -7.32
N THR A 23 -11.99 6.35 -7.57
CA THR A 23 -11.01 5.71 -6.69
C THR A 23 -9.66 6.41 -6.74
N ALA A 24 -9.26 6.90 -7.93
CA ALA A 24 -8.04 7.70 -8.06
C ALA A 24 -8.18 9.07 -7.37
N ASP A 25 -9.38 9.66 -7.36
CA ASP A 25 -9.65 10.90 -6.60
C ASP A 25 -9.51 10.66 -5.09
N SER A 26 -9.98 9.52 -4.58
CA SER A 26 -9.77 9.13 -3.17
C SER A 26 -8.27 8.94 -2.88
N ALA A 27 -7.52 8.33 -3.79
CA ALA A 27 -6.08 8.15 -3.66
C ALA A 27 -5.34 9.51 -3.66
N LEU A 28 -5.82 10.50 -4.45
CA LEU A 28 -5.27 11.85 -4.45
C LEU A 28 -5.48 12.56 -3.10
N ASP A 29 -6.65 12.43 -2.48
CA ASP A 29 -6.91 13.01 -1.16
C ASP A 29 -6.00 12.40 -0.08
N TRP A 30 -5.81 11.09 -0.08
CA TRP A 30 -4.87 10.39 0.80
C TRP A 30 -3.42 10.82 0.57
N ALA A 31 -3.01 10.92 -0.70
CA ALA A 31 -1.66 11.35 -1.05
C ALA A 31 -1.36 12.79 -0.64
N ALA A 32 -2.33 13.69 -0.81
CA ALA A 32 -2.21 15.09 -0.42
C ALA A 32 -2.04 15.23 1.10
N GLU A 33 -2.81 14.46 1.88
CA GLU A 33 -2.70 14.48 3.34
C GLU A 33 -1.38 13.89 3.83
N LEU A 34 -0.94 12.75 3.29
CA LEU A 34 0.37 12.20 3.60
C LEU A 34 1.50 13.17 3.27
N ALA A 35 1.42 13.86 2.12
CA ALA A 35 2.40 14.86 1.73
C ALA A 35 2.44 16.03 2.72
N ARG A 36 1.28 16.53 3.13
CA ARG A 36 1.15 17.61 4.11
C ARG A 36 1.74 17.23 5.46
N GLN A 37 1.43 16.03 5.96
CA GLN A 37 1.92 15.53 7.25
C GLN A 37 3.44 15.33 7.26
N GLN A 38 4.01 14.86 6.16
CA GLN A 38 5.42 14.54 6.07
C GLN A 38 6.28 15.68 5.49
N GLY A 39 5.69 16.85 5.21
CA GLY A 39 6.41 17.94 4.55
C GLY A 39 6.96 17.53 3.17
N ALA A 40 6.27 16.63 2.48
CA ALA A 40 6.64 16.11 1.19
C ALA A 40 5.96 16.88 0.05
N ARG A 41 6.56 16.89 -1.13
CA ARG A 41 5.86 17.31 -2.34
C ARG A 41 5.13 16.14 -2.97
N LEU A 42 4.06 16.43 -3.69
CA LEU A 42 3.25 15.45 -4.38
C LEU A 42 3.55 15.47 -5.88
N GLU A 43 3.71 14.30 -6.49
CA GLU A 43 3.72 14.18 -7.94
C GLU A 43 2.59 13.27 -8.41
N MET A 44 1.72 13.80 -9.29
CA MET A 44 0.69 13.02 -9.95
C MET A 44 1.24 12.39 -11.21
N VAL A 45 1.07 11.08 -11.37
CA VAL A 45 1.45 10.34 -12.58
C VAL A 45 0.22 9.79 -13.30
N HIS A 46 0.15 10.03 -14.59
CA HIS A 46 -0.82 9.41 -15.48
C HIS A 46 -0.11 8.74 -16.66
N ALA A 47 -0.55 7.53 -17.02
CA ALA A 47 -0.03 6.80 -18.17
C ALA A 47 -1.07 6.72 -19.28
N VAL A 48 -0.77 7.28 -20.43
CA VAL A 48 -1.60 7.13 -21.63
C VAL A 48 -1.35 5.76 -22.24
N THR A 49 -2.37 4.92 -22.29
CA THR A 49 -2.29 3.64 -22.96
C THR A 49 -2.77 3.79 -24.40
N VAL A 50 -1.88 3.61 -25.34
CA VAL A 50 -2.24 3.58 -26.78
C VAL A 50 -2.63 2.14 -27.12
N PRO A 51 -3.83 1.92 -27.68
CA PRO A 51 -4.23 0.57 -28.15
C PRO A 51 -3.23 0.02 -29.16
N PRO A 52 -2.93 -1.27 -29.16
CA PRO A 52 -2.03 -1.86 -30.14
C PRO A 52 -2.59 -1.66 -31.55
N VAL A 53 -1.75 -1.20 -32.45
CA VAL A 53 -2.10 -1.08 -33.88
C VAL A 53 -2.26 -2.50 -34.42
N LEU A 54 -3.47 -2.85 -34.86
CA LEU A 54 -3.71 -4.14 -35.50
C LEU A 54 -3.12 -4.10 -36.93
N PRO A 55 -2.25 -5.04 -37.30
CA PRO A 55 -1.56 -5.03 -38.58
C PRO A 55 -2.49 -4.95 -39.81
N TRP A 56 -3.72 -5.46 -39.68
CA TRP A 56 -4.74 -5.49 -40.74
C TRP A 56 -5.76 -4.35 -40.69
N TYR A 57 -5.70 -3.51 -39.64
CA TYR A 57 -6.57 -2.37 -39.46
C TYR A 57 -5.80 -1.20 -38.88
N PRO A 58 -5.05 -0.45 -39.69
CA PRO A 58 -4.42 0.75 -39.18
C PRO A 58 -5.53 1.76 -38.83
N PRO A 59 -5.56 2.28 -37.57
CA PRO A 59 -6.54 3.28 -37.24
C PRO A 59 -6.34 4.49 -38.12
N PRO A 60 -7.41 5.07 -38.70
CA PRO A 60 -7.31 6.30 -39.42
C PRO A 60 -6.75 7.38 -38.48
N ASN A 61 -5.60 7.97 -38.87
CA ASN A 61 -4.91 9.03 -38.11
C ASN A 61 -4.37 8.64 -36.73
N SER A 62 -3.72 7.48 -36.59
CA SER A 62 -3.13 7.00 -35.32
C SER A 62 -2.20 8.01 -34.64
N LEU A 63 -1.51 8.86 -35.36
CA LEU A 63 -0.65 9.91 -34.79
C LEU A 63 -1.48 11.04 -34.15
N ASN A 64 -2.62 11.41 -34.73
CA ASN A 64 -3.49 12.43 -34.15
C ASN A 64 -4.22 11.93 -32.89
N PHE A 65 -4.63 10.65 -32.89
CA PHE A 65 -5.35 10.07 -31.79
C PHE A 65 -4.51 10.02 -30.49
N SER A 66 -3.25 9.61 -30.58
CA SER A 66 -2.36 9.61 -29.41
C SER A 66 -2.08 11.02 -28.88
N GLU A 67 -1.97 12.00 -29.77
CA GLU A 67 -1.76 13.39 -29.40
C GLU A 67 -3.02 14.02 -28.78
N GLU A 68 -4.20 13.66 -29.25
CA GLU A 68 -5.48 14.09 -28.69
C GLU A 68 -5.68 13.51 -27.27
N LEU A 69 -5.39 12.22 -27.07
CA LEU A 69 -5.42 11.59 -25.74
C LEU A 69 -4.45 12.27 -24.78
N ARG A 70 -3.24 12.55 -25.24
CA ARG A 70 -2.23 13.23 -24.46
C ARG A 70 -2.69 14.63 -24.02
N LYS A 71 -3.21 15.44 -24.96
CA LYS A 71 -3.73 16.78 -24.64
C LYS A 71 -4.90 16.75 -23.67
N ALA A 72 -5.82 15.79 -23.84
CA ALA A 72 -6.92 15.60 -22.90
C ALA A 72 -6.43 15.24 -21.49
N ALA A 73 -5.44 14.35 -21.39
CA ALA A 73 -4.84 13.98 -20.12
C ALA A 73 -4.08 15.14 -19.47
N GLU A 74 -3.32 15.92 -20.25
CA GLU A 74 -2.61 17.13 -19.80
C GLU A 74 -3.60 18.17 -19.21
N SER A 75 -4.73 18.40 -19.88
CA SER A 75 -5.78 19.30 -19.39
C SER A 75 -6.33 18.85 -18.04
N ARG A 76 -6.70 17.57 -17.92
CA ARG A 76 -7.22 17.00 -16.67
C ARG A 76 -6.21 17.03 -15.53
N LEU A 77 -4.94 16.72 -15.81
CA LEU A 77 -3.86 16.83 -14.83
C LEU A 77 -3.69 18.28 -14.35
N ALA A 78 -3.76 19.26 -15.26
CA ALA A 78 -3.65 20.68 -14.93
C ALA A 78 -4.82 21.16 -14.04
N GLU A 79 -6.04 20.74 -14.35
CA GLU A 79 -7.23 21.01 -13.54
C GLU A 79 -7.11 20.44 -12.14
N THR A 80 -6.74 19.17 -12.03
CA THR A 80 -6.55 18.47 -10.74
C THR A 80 -5.42 19.12 -9.93
N ARG A 81 -4.32 19.48 -10.59
CA ARG A 81 -3.22 20.20 -9.94
C ARG A 81 -3.66 21.54 -9.36
N ALA A 82 -4.45 22.31 -10.12
CA ALA A 82 -4.96 23.60 -9.65
C ALA A 82 -5.87 23.45 -8.42
N MET A 83 -6.71 22.40 -8.40
CA MET A 83 -7.58 22.08 -7.26
C MET A 83 -6.76 21.68 -6.02
N LEU A 84 -5.71 20.87 -6.15
CA LEU A 84 -4.86 20.44 -5.04
C LEU A 84 -3.94 21.55 -4.52
N ALA A 85 -3.46 22.43 -5.37
CA ALA A 85 -2.65 23.58 -4.97
C ALA A 85 -3.39 24.47 -3.96
N GLY A 86 -4.73 24.56 -4.06
CA GLY A 86 -5.58 25.24 -3.07
C GLY A 86 -5.59 24.58 -1.68
N LYS A 87 -5.11 23.33 -1.56
CA LYS A 87 -5.00 22.60 -0.29
C LYS A 87 -3.63 22.75 0.39
N GLY A 88 -2.75 23.59 -0.13
CA GLY A 88 -1.44 23.90 0.47
C GLY A 88 -0.36 22.83 0.26
N VAL A 89 -0.51 21.97 -0.75
CA VAL A 89 0.48 20.95 -1.13
C VAL A 89 1.15 21.36 -2.44
N GLU A 90 2.50 21.28 -2.49
CA GLU A 90 3.23 21.47 -3.73
C GLU A 90 3.01 20.27 -4.65
N VAL A 91 2.43 20.50 -5.83
CA VAL A 91 2.01 19.44 -6.76
C VAL A 91 2.68 19.61 -8.11
N SER A 92 3.38 18.57 -8.56
CA SER A 92 3.86 18.41 -9.93
C SER A 92 3.07 17.33 -10.68
N THR A 93 3.18 17.31 -11.99
CA THR A 93 2.48 16.33 -12.85
C THR A 93 3.47 15.67 -13.78
N PHE A 94 3.29 14.37 -14.01
CA PHE A 94 4.05 13.58 -14.95
C PHE A 94 3.10 12.78 -15.84
N LEU A 95 3.30 12.86 -17.14
CA LEU A 95 2.54 12.16 -18.15
C LEU A 95 3.50 11.39 -19.06
N ASP A 96 3.23 10.12 -19.26
CA ASP A 96 4.00 9.30 -20.19
C ASP A 96 3.08 8.34 -20.96
N VAL A 97 3.61 7.78 -22.05
CA VAL A 97 2.90 6.80 -22.87
C VAL A 97 3.46 5.41 -22.59
N GLY A 98 2.61 4.49 -22.17
CA GLY A 98 3.09 3.13 -21.86
C GLY A 98 2.15 2.31 -21.01
N THR A 99 2.67 1.18 -20.54
CA THR A 99 1.96 0.33 -19.57
C THR A 99 1.88 1.04 -18.23
N PRO A 100 0.68 1.29 -17.66
CA PRO A 100 0.54 2.12 -16.45
C PRO A 100 1.41 1.66 -15.29
N SER A 101 1.48 0.36 -15.00
CA SER A 101 2.30 -0.14 -13.89
C SER A 101 3.80 0.11 -14.09
N GLN A 102 4.30 0.01 -15.33
CA GLN A 102 5.71 0.27 -15.63
C GLN A 102 6.02 1.77 -15.50
N VAL A 103 5.18 2.64 -16.07
CA VAL A 103 5.33 4.10 -15.96
C VAL A 103 5.36 4.54 -14.50
N ILE A 104 4.43 4.03 -13.67
CA ILE A 104 4.35 4.36 -12.24
C ILE A 104 5.61 3.93 -11.49
N VAL A 105 6.03 2.66 -11.65
CA VAL A 105 7.19 2.12 -10.92
C VAL A 105 8.48 2.81 -11.35
N GLN A 106 8.73 2.97 -12.65
CA GLN A 106 9.91 3.66 -13.17
C GLN A 106 9.96 5.11 -12.69
N ARG A 107 8.80 5.79 -12.66
CA ARG A 107 8.77 7.17 -12.17
C ARG A 107 9.05 7.24 -10.67
N ALA A 108 8.49 6.34 -9.87
CA ALA A 108 8.77 6.26 -8.44
C ALA A 108 10.27 6.02 -8.16
N GLU A 109 10.91 5.11 -8.92
CA GLU A 109 12.34 4.85 -8.82
C GLU A 109 13.18 6.06 -9.20
N SER A 110 12.86 6.74 -10.31
CA SER A 110 13.60 7.93 -10.79
C SER A 110 13.57 9.09 -9.80
N LEU A 111 12.52 9.18 -8.98
CA LEU A 111 12.35 10.21 -7.97
C LEU A 111 12.85 9.78 -6.59
N ALA A 112 13.28 8.52 -6.43
CA ALA A 112 13.43 7.90 -5.11
C ALA A 112 12.19 8.17 -4.23
N ALA A 113 11.01 7.94 -4.79
CA ALA A 113 9.74 8.27 -4.13
C ALA A 113 9.63 7.58 -2.77
N ARG A 114 9.18 8.32 -1.77
CA ARG A 114 8.99 7.82 -0.41
C ARG A 114 7.83 6.82 -0.32
N ALA A 115 6.81 7.03 -1.15
CA ALA A 115 5.67 6.13 -1.29
C ALA A 115 4.98 6.33 -2.63
N ILE A 116 4.28 5.29 -3.08
CA ILE A 116 3.29 5.34 -4.15
C ILE A 116 1.90 5.25 -3.53
N VAL A 117 0.98 6.13 -3.95
CA VAL A 117 -0.45 6.03 -3.60
C VAL A 117 -1.23 5.68 -4.85
N ILE A 118 -2.08 4.67 -4.76
CA ILE A 118 -2.81 4.15 -5.92
C ILE A 118 -4.19 3.65 -5.53
N GLY A 119 -5.20 3.90 -6.36
CA GLY A 119 -6.53 3.31 -6.18
C GLY A 119 -6.53 1.80 -6.46
N THR A 120 -7.28 1.02 -5.68
CA THR A 120 -7.40 -0.43 -5.89
C THR A 120 -8.21 -0.79 -7.14
N ARG A 121 -8.98 0.14 -7.70
CA ARG A 121 -9.80 -0.04 -8.90
C ARG A 121 -9.62 1.14 -9.83
N GLY A 122 -9.76 0.90 -11.14
CA GLY A 122 -9.71 1.94 -12.16
C GLY A 122 -11.03 2.06 -12.92
N LEU A 123 -11.03 2.81 -14.03
CA LEU A 123 -12.20 3.08 -14.88
C LEU A 123 -12.91 1.83 -15.40
N THR A 124 -12.20 0.72 -15.57
CA THR A 124 -12.74 -0.56 -16.09
C THR A 124 -13.24 -1.50 -15.00
N GLY A 125 -13.23 -1.05 -13.75
CA GLY A 125 -13.49 -1.87 -12.57
C GLY A 125 -14.84 -2.59 -12.61
N LEU A 126 -14.79 -3.90 -12.81
CA LEU A 126 -15.92 -4.79 -12.51
C LEU A 126 -16.30 -4.61 -11.04
N ARG A 127 -17.60 -4.43 -10.77
CA ARG A 127 -18.15 -4.10 -9.44
C ARG A 127 -17.95 -5.16 -8.34
N HIS A 128 -17.22 -6.24 -8.62
CA HIS A 128 -17.03 -7.36 -7.70
C HIS A 128 -15.54 -7.59 -7.39
N LEU A 129 -15.11 -7.19 -6.19
CA LEU A 129 -14.02 -7.72 -5.33
C LEU A 129 -12.63 -8.02 -5.95
N LEU A 130 -12.27 -7.58 -7.16
CA LEU A 130 -10.95 -7.87 -7.71
C LEU A 130 -10.05 -6.63 -7.65
N LEU A 131 -8.82 -6.85 -7.19
CA LEU A 131 -7.74 -5.87 -7.27
C LEU A 131 -7.44 -5.55 -8.73
N GLY A 132 -7.36 -4.26 -9.08
CA GLY A 132 -7.02 -3.83 -10.42
C GLY A 132 -5.63 -4.32 -10.85
N SER A 133 -5.52 -4.79 -12.08
CA SER A 133 -4.25 -5.36 -12.60
C SER A 133 -3.07 -4.38 -12.55
N THR A 134 -3.32 -3.09 -12.64
CA THR A 134 -2.28 -2.06 -12.47
C THR A 134 -1.81 -2.01 -11.03
N THR A 135 -2.72 -1.94 -10.08
CA THR A 135 -2.40 -1.90 -8.64
C THR A 135 -1.67 -3.16 -8.20
N GLN A 136 -2.14 -4.34 -8.61
CA GLN A 136 -1.47 -5.61 -8.32
C GLN A 136 -0.02 -5.61 -8.82
N ARG A 137 0.21 -5.17 -10.06
CA ARG A 137 1.57 -5.08 -10.62
C ARG A 137 2.44 -4.03 -9.95
N VAL A 138 1.87 -2.89 -9.55
CA VAL A 138 2.60 -1.84 -8.82
C VAL A 138 3.01 -2.34 -7.44
N VAL A 139 2.09 -2.93 -6.66
CA VAL A 139 2.40 -3.50 -5.34
C VAL A 139 3.48 -4.58 -5.44
N HIS A 140 3.46 -5.38 -6.51
CA HIS A 140 4.46 -6.40 -6.75
C HIS A 140 5.83 -5.84 -7.13
N ALA A 141 5.90 -4.79 -7.96
CA ALA A 141 7.13 -4.32 -8.58
C ALA A 141 7.78 -3.13 -7.85
N ALA A 142 7.03 -2.40 -7.03
CA ALA A 142 7.55 -1.21 -6.35
C ALA A 142 8.60 -1.57 -5.30
N ARG A 143 9.64 -0.73 -5.21
CA ARG A 143 10.72 -0.81 -4.21
C ARG A 143 10.51 0.14 -3.03
N CYS A 144 9.46 0.92 -3.05
CA CYS A 144 9.02 1.79 -1.97
C CYS A 144 7.64 1.36 -1.47
N PRO A 145 7.20 1.82 -0.28
CA PRO A 145 5.85 1.58 0.23
C PRO A 145 4.77 1.93 -0.79
N VAL A 146 3.72 1.08 -0.89
CA VAL A 146 2.56 1.33 -1.75
C VAL A 146 1.30 1.39 -0.89
N LEU A 147 0.63 2.55 -0.88
CA LEU A 147 -0.67 2.73 -0.25
C LEU A 147 -1.77 2.47 -1.28
N ALA A 148 -2.47 1.37 -1.10
CA ALA A 148 -3.63 0.98 -1.89
C ALA A 148 -4.92 1.51 -1.25
N VAL A 149 -5.68 2.34 -1.99
CA VAL A 149 -6.87 3.04 -1.49
C VAL A 149 -8.12 2.48 -2.16
N HIS A 150 -9.15 2.17 -1.36
CA HIS A 150 -10.40 1.61 -1.85
C HIS A 150 -11.44 2.69 -2.20
N PRO A 151 -12.44 2.38 -3.06
CA PRO A 151 -13.54 3.30 -3.35
C PRO A 151 -14.35 3.68 -2.12
N ALA A 152 -14.48 2.78 -1.14
CA ALA A 152 -15.19 3.02 0.13
C ALA A 152 -14.51 4.09 0.99
N ASP A 153 -13.24 4.40 0.74
CA ASP A 153 -12.46 5.41 1.45
C ASP A 153 -12.72 6.83 0.91
N ALA A 154 -13.63 6.97 -0.08
CA ALA A 154 -14.00 8.24 -0.74
C ALA A 154 -14.82 9.22 0.13
N GLY A 155 -15.09 8.89 1.38
CA GLY A 155 -15.85 9.74 2.32
C GLY A 155 -15.09 10.93 2.90
N GLY A 156 -13.96 11.30 2.31
CA GLY A 156 -13.04 12.30 2.82
C GLY A 156 -11.98 11.70 3.75
N HIS A 157 -10.82 12.33 3.77
CA HIS A 157 -9.72 11.94 4.64
C HIS A 157 -10.17 11.92 6.10
N ARG A 158 -10.09 10.76 6.73
CA ARG A 158 -10.16 10.64 8.20
C ARG A 158 -8.75 10.69 8.75
N PRO A 159 -8.51 11.42 9.84
CA PRO A 159 -7.19 11.38 10.48
C PRO A 159 -6.87 9.93 10.86
N ILE A 160 -5.67 9.48 10.53
CA ILE A 160 -5.18 8.16 10.94
C ILE A 160 -4.99 8.19 12.46
N ARG A 161 -5.78 7.42 13.18
CA ARG A 161 -5.67 7.25 14.64
C ARG A 161 -5.36 5.83 15.06
N THR A 162 -5.72 4.87 14.23
CA THR A 162 -5.52 3.46 14.51
C THR A 162 -4.84 2.80 13.34
N ILE A 163 -3.60 2.33 13.53
CA ILE A 163 -2.86 1.54 12.55
C ILE A 163 -2.86 0.09 13.01
N LEU A 164 -3.33 -0.81 12.16
CA LEU A 164 -3.22 -2.25 12.37
C LEU A 164 -2.02 -2.78 11.61
N VAL A 165 -1.13 -3.48 12.32
CA VAL A 165 0.07 -4.12 11.75
C VAL A 165 -0.02 -5.62 11.95
N PRO A 166 -0.41 -6.37 10.91
CA PRO A 166 -0.30 -7.81 10.94
C PRO A 166 1.16 -8.23 10.89
N THR A 167 1.50 -9.22 11.69
CA THR A 167 2.86 -9.78 11.72
C THR A 167 2.83 -11.30 11.68
N ASP A 168 3.71 -11.87 10.90
CA ASP A 168 4.10 -13.27 10.94
C ASP A 168 5.51 -13.43 11.53
N PHE A 169 6.05 -12.35 12.11
CA PHE A 169 7.41 -12.25 12.65
C PHE A 169 8.52 -12.38 11.59
N SER A 170 8.20 -12.12 10.32
CA SER A 170 9.18 -12.03 9.22
C SER A 170 9.84 -10.66 9.16
N GLN A 171 10.93 -10.55 8.39
CA GLN A 171 11.61 -9.27 8.14
C GLN A 171 10.71 -8.23 7.45
N ASP A 172 9.86 -8.66 6.52
CA ASP A 172 8.91 -7.74 5.86
C ASP A 172 7.89 -7.20 6.85
N ALA A 173 7.45 -8.04 7.82
CA ALA A 173 6.55 -7.59 8.89
C ALA A 173 7.25 -6.63 9.87
N GLU A 174 8.54 -6.81 10.15
CA GLU A 174 9.33 -5.86 10.94
C GLU A 174 9.49 -4.51 10.23
N LEU A 175 9.71 -4.51 8.91
CA LEU A 175 9.76 -3.29 8.11
C LEU A 175 8.40 -2.59 8.09
N ALA A 176 7.29 -3.35 8.00
CA ALA A 176 5.96 -2.80 8.08
C ALA A 176 5.70 -2.14 9.44
N LEU A 177 6.14 -2.77 10.52
CA LEU A 177 6.05 -2.20 11.86
C LEU A 177 6.88 -0.93 12.01
N THR A 178 8.11 -0.92 11.50
CA THR A 178 8.99 0.26 11.51
C THR A 178 8.36 1.41 10.71
N THR A 179 7.74 1.11 9.57
CA THR A 179 7.04 2.10 8.76
C THR A 179 5.82 2.65 9.49
N ALA A 180 5.02 1.80 10.14
CA ALA A 180 3.88 2.23 10.94
C ALA A 180 4.31 3.11 12.13
N HIS A 181 5.39 2.73 12.83
CA HIS A 181 5.98 3.54 13.91
C HIS A 181 6.39 4.92 13.41
N HIS A 182 7.07 4.97 12.25
CA HIS A 182 7.47 6.24 11.65
C HIS A 182 6.27 7.09 11.23
N LEU A 183 5.22 6.49 10.69
CA LEU A 183 3.98 7.22 10.37
C LEU A 183 3.35 7.81 11.64
N LEU A 184 3.32 7.07 12.74
CA LEU A 184 2.77 7.54 14.01
C LEU A 184 3.50 8.78 14.56
N SER A 185 4.78 8.96 14.25
CA SER A 185 5.55 10.14 14.68
C SER A 185 5.08 11.45 14.04
N TYR A 186 4.32 11.39 12.96
CA TYR A 186 3.71 12.55 12.31
C TYR A 186 2.23 12.77 12.68
N LEU A 187 1.65 11.82 13.46
CA LEU A 187 0.24 11.85 13.83
C LEU A 187 0.05 12.52 15.20
N GLU A 188 -1.20 12.85 15.52
CA GLU A 188 -1.58 13.41 16.81
C GLU A 188 -1.34 12.42 17.96
N GLN A 189 -1.22 12.93 19.20
CA GLN A 189 -0.81 12.17 20.39
C GLN A 189 -1.73 11.00 20.79
N ASP A 190 -2.93 10.91 20.21
CA ASP A 190 -3.92 9.86 20.52
C ASP A 190 -3.86 8.67 19.55
N ALA A 191 -2.85 8.61 18.68
CA ALA A 191 -2.72 7.50 17.72
C ALA A 191 -2.28 6.21 18.44
N ARG A 192 -2.88 5.07 18.02
CA ARG A 192 -2.60 3.74 18.57
C ARG A 192 -2.19 2.74 17.50
N LEU A 193 -1.41 1.77 17.91
CA LEU A 193 -0.97 0.65 17.11
C LEU A 193 -1.64 -0.65 17.59
N ILE A 194 -2.09 -1.47 16.65
CA ILE A 194 -2.59 -2.81 16.93
C ILE A 194 -1.64 -3.80 16.26
N LEU A 195 -0.93 -4.59 17.05
CA LEU A 195 -0.13 -5.71 16.57
C LEU A 195 -1.00 -6.95 16.50
N LEU A 196 -1.16 -7.53 15.32
CA LEU A 196 -1.99 -8.70 15.09
C LEU A 196 -1.15 -9.87 14.55
N HIS A 197 -1.21 -11.02 15.24
CA HIS A 197 -0.75 -12.28 14.66
C HIS A 197 -1.94 -13.22 14.44
N ALA A 198 -2.12 -13.64 13.18
CA ALA A 198 -3.10 -14.66 12.84
C ALA A 198 -2.37 -15.98 12.62
N TYR A 199 -2.77 -17.01 13.36
CA TYR A 199 -2.18 -18.34 13.24
C TYR A 199 -3.22 -19.36 12.83
N ASN A 200 -2.81 -20.29 11.96
CA ASN A 200 -3.67 -21.36 11.50
C ASN A 200 -3.01 -22.71 11.82
N LEU A 201 -3.85 -23.72 11.95
CA LEU A 201 -3.36 -25.08 12.12
C LEU A 201 -2.86 -25.63 10.79
N PRO A 202 -1.66 -26.20 10.76
CA PRO A 202 -1.30 -27.07 9.66
C PRO A 202 -2.19 -28.32 9.73
N ILE A 203 -2.98 -28.56 8.69
CA ILE A 203 -3.64 -29.85 8.49
C ILE A 203 -2.62 -30.72 7.73
N GLU A 204 -2.06 -31.71 8.39
CA GLU A 204 -1.22 -32.68 7.71
C GLU A 204 -2.12 -33.68 6.97
N TYR A 205 -2.03 -33.67 5.64
CA TYR A 205 -2.65 -34.69 4.79
C TYR A 205 -1.71 -35.87 4.67
N THR A 206 -2.07 -36.97 5.32
CA THR A 206 -1.34 -38.25 5.17
C THR A 206 -2.06 -39.16 4.19
N ALA A 207 -1.41 -40.27 3.80
CA ALA A 207 -2.03 -41.30 2.98
C ALA A 207 -3.30 -41.92 3.64
N TYR A 208 -3.53 -41.68 4.93
CA TYR A 208 -4.67 -42.16 5.69
C TYR A 208 -5.74 -41.10 5.96
N GLY A 209 -5.59 -39.90 5.38
CA GLY A 209 -6.50 -38.76 5.55
C GLY A 209 -5.87 -37.60 6.34
N PRO A 210 -6.64 -36.52 6.55
CA PRO A 210 -6.18 -35.39 7.31
C PRO A 210 -6.02 -35.76 8.80
N ILE A 211 -4.83 -35.56 9.36
CA ILE A 211 -4.59 -35.68 10.79
C ILE A 211 -4.71 -34.28 11.39
N PRO A 212 -5.69 -34.04 12.28
CA PRO A 212 -5.73 -32.80 13.03
C PRO A 212 -4.51 -32.73 13.95
N THR A 213 -3.79 -31.63 13.90
CA THR A 213 -2.73 -31.32 14.86
C THR A 213 -3.33 -31.36 16.27
N SER A 214 -2.58 -31.84 17.26
CA SER A 214 -3.09 -31.98 18.62
C SER A 214 -3.54 -30.64 19.20
N VAL A 215 -4.60 -30.64 20.00
CA VAL A 215 -5.12 -29.43 20.69
C VAL A 215 -4.03 -28.76 21.53
N SER A 216 -3.12 -29.53 22.13
CA SER A 216 -1.99 -28.99 22.89
C SER A 216 -1.02 -28.16 22.06
N TYR A 217 -0.75 -28.56 20.79
CA TYR A 217 0.10 -27.79 19.89
C TYR A 217 -0.52 -26.43 19.54
N LEU A 218 -1.85 -26.36 19.48
CA LEU A 218 -2.60 -25.12 19.26
C LEU A 218 -2.47 -24.14 20.42
N GLU A 219 -2.66 -24.67 21.62
CA GLU A 219 -2.54 -23.87 22.85
C GLU A 219 -1.11 -23.32 22.96
N ASP A 220 -0.10 -24.16 22.72
CA ASP A 220 1.31 -23.76 22.73
C ASP A 220 1.62 -22.70 21.65
N ALA A 221 1.11 -22.86 20.42
CA ALA A 221 1.31 -21.89 19.35
C ALA A 221 0.64 -20.54 19.66
N GLY A 222 -0.55 -20.56 20.23
CA GLY A 222 -1.26 -19.36 20.68
C GLY A 222 -0.49 -18.62 21.78
N LEU A 223 -0.05 -19.34 22.82
CA LEU A 223 0.73 -18.78 23.93
C LEU A 223 2.07 -18.19 23.45
N GLU A 224 2.75 -18.87 22.53
CA GLU A 224 4.01 -18.36 21.97
C GLU A 224 3.77 -17.10 21.12
N ALA A 225 2.69 -17.05 20.35
CA ALA A 225 2.31 -15.87 19.60
C ALA A 225 2.02 -14.68 20.53
N GLU A 226 1.24 -14.89 21.59
CA GLU A 226 0.96 -13.87 22.60
C GLU A 226 2.24 -13.37 23.28
N ARG A 227 3.16 -14.27 23.65
CA ARG A 227 4.44 -13.92 24.25
C ARG A 227 5.27 -13.02 23.32
N ARG A 228 5.41 -13.40 22.05
CA ARG A 228 6.16 -12.61 21.06
C ARG A 228 5.52 -11.24 20.82
N LEU A 229 4.22 -11.20 20.67
CA LEU A 229 3.49 -9.93 20.50
C LEU A 229 3.67 -9.02 21.71
N PHE A 230 3.62 -9.59 22.92
CA PHE A 230 3.85 -8.85 24.16
C PHE A 230 5.25 -8.24 24.20
N GLU A 231 6.29 -9.00 23.84
CA GLU A 231 7.67 -8.52 23.82
C GLU A 231 7.84 -7.35 22.81
N MET A 232 7.25 -7.47 21.62
CA MET A 232 7.24 -6.41 20.63
C MET A 232 6.50 -5.16 21.14
N ALA A 233 5.34 -5.34 21.74
CA ALA A 233 4.55 -4.25 22.30
C ALA A 233 5.28 -3.50 23.42
N GLU A 234 5.94 -4.21 24.32
CA GLU A 234 6.69 -3.60 25.42
C GLU A 234 7.90 -2.77 24.91
N ALA A 235 8.50 -3.16 23.79
CA ALA A 235 9.52 -2.35 23.15
C ALA A 235 8.94 -1.02 22.64
N LEU A 236 7.82 -1.06 21.93
CA LEU A 236 7.16 0.12 21.38
C LEU A 236 6.54 1.05 22.44
N LYS A 237 6.01 0.48 23.52
CA LYS A 237 5.49 1.26 24.67
C LYS A 237 6.57 2.08 25.36
N ARG A 238 7.81 1.58 25.40
CA ARG A 238 8.97 2.35 25.91
C ARG A 238 9.24 3.60 25.07
N ASP A 239 8.87 3.59 23.81
CA ASP A 239 8.94 4.76 22.92
C ASP A 239 7.70 5.69 23.03
N GLY A 240 6.80 5.39 23.99
CA GLY A 240 5.64 6.23 24.30
C GLY A 240 4.39 5.92 23.47
N LEU A 241 4.37 4.82 22.70
CA LEU A 241 3.24 4.43 21.90
C LEU A 241 2.14 3.71 22.68
N THR A 242 0.89 3.95 22.32
CA THR A 242 -0.24 3.13 22.74
C THR A 242 -0.33 1.89 21.86
N VAL A 243 -0.04 0.71 22.42
CA VAL A 243 0.01 -0.55 21.66
C VAL A 243 -0.95 -1.56 22.25
N GLU A 244 -1.78 -2.15 21.38
CA GLU A 244 -2.65 -3.29 21.68
C GLU A 244 -2.13 -4.53 20.92
N THR A 245 -2.24 -5.72 21.51
CA THR A 245 -1.82 -6.97 20.88
C THR A 245 -3.00 -7.92 20.70
N VAL A 246 -3.01 -8.64 19.59
CA VAL A 246 -4.05 -9.60 19.24
C VAL A 246 -3.41 -10.85 18.64
N ALA A 247 -3.54 -11.98 19.32
CA ALA A 247 -3.26 -13.29 18.73
C ALA A 247 -4.60 -13.97 18.42
N ARG A 248 -4.79 -14.43 17.20
CA ARG A 248 -6.06 -15.02 16.79
C ARG A 248 -5.90 -16.19 15.83
N GLN A 249 -6.61 -17.27 16.12
CA GLN A 249 -6.68 -18.42 15.22
C GLN A 249 -7.59 -18.11 14.03
N GLY A 250 -7.15 -18.46 12.82
CA GLY A 250 -7.96 -18.38 11.59
C GLY A 250 -7.14 -18.12 10.34
N ASP A 251 -7.82 -18.03 9.22
CA ASP A 251 -7.22 -17.62 7.96
C ASP A 251 -6.67 -16.19 8.07
N PRO A 252 -5.39 -15.95 7.82
CA PRO A 252 -4.76 -14.66 8.10
C PRO A 252 -5.45 -13.48 7.41
N ALA A 253 -5.79 -13.59 6.13
CA ALA A 253 -6.40 -12.48 5.40
C ALA A 253 -7.79 -12.13 5.95
N HIS A 254 -8.57 -13.14 6.30
CA HIS A 254 -9.89 -12.96 6.90
C HIS A 254 -9.80 -12.34 8.30
N VAL A 255 -8.91 -12.87 9.14
CA VAL A 255 -8.69 -12.36 10.51
C VAL A 255 -8.23 -10.91 10.48
N ILE A 256 -7.31 -10.54 9.58
CA ILE A 256 -6.82 -9.16 9.44
C ILE A 256 -7.98 -8.21 9.08
N ALA A 257 -8.77 -8.56 8.06
CA ALA A 257 -9.88 -7.73 7.62
C ALA A 257 -10.96 -7.58 8.71
N GLU A 258 -11.31 -8.67 9.41
CA GLU A 258 -12.29 -8.68 10.49
C GLU A 258 -11.83 -7.85 11.70
N GLU A 259 -10.58 -8.01 12.14
CA GLU A 259 -10.05 -7.23 13.26
C GLU A 259 -9.85 -5.76 12.90
N ALA A 260 -9.49 -5.44 11.65
CA ALA A 260 -9.44 -4.06 11.17
C ALA A 260 -10.82 -3.39 11.26
N GLN A 261 -11.87 -4.07 10.81
CA GLN A 261 -13.25 -3.58 10.89
C GLN A 261 -13.72 -3.44 12.33
N LYS A 262 -13.53 -4.47 13.17
CA LYS A 262 -13.98 -4.52 14.56
C LYS A 262 -13.34 -3.43 15.41
N ARG A 263 -12.08 -3.09 15.16
CA ARG A 263 -11.30 -2.13 15.94
C ARG A 263 -11.27 -0.74 15.31
N GLY A 264 -11.91 -0.57 14.16
CA GLY A 264 -11.96 0.70 13.45
C GLY A 264 -10.56 1.15 13.02
N ALA A 265 -9.78 0.25 12.43
CA ALA A 265 -8.48 0.61 11.88
C ALA A 265 -8.66 1.59 10.71
N ASP A 266 -7.88 2.68 10.73
CA ASP A 266 -7.85 3.68 9.67
C ASP A 266 -6.84 3.33 8.59
N LEU A 267 -5.86 2.49 8.92
CA LEU A 267 -4.80 2.02 8.03
C LEU A 267 -4.34 0.62 8.45
N ILE A 268 -4.11 -0.25 7.47
CA ILE A 268 -3.33 -1.48 7.67
C ILE A 268 -1.95 -1.27 7.07
N THR A 269 -0.89 -1.60 7.81
CA THR A 269 0.49 -1.59 7.29
C THR A 269 1.07 -2.99 7.39
N MET A 270 1.44 -3.60 6.25
CA MET A 270 1.86 -5.00 6.23
C MET A 270 2.98 -5.28 5.24
N GLY A 271 3.74 -6.33 5.49
CA GLY A 271 4.72 -6.86 4.55
C GLY A 271 4.07 -7.50 3.32
N THR A 272 4.77 -7.50 2.20
CA THR A 272 4.32 -8.17 0.96
C THR A 272 4.61 -9.66 0.95
N HIS A 273 5.60 -10.14 1.71
CA HIS A 273 6.00 -11.54 1.82
C HIS A 273 6.12 -11.96 3.26
N GLY A 274 5.93 -13.25 3.51
CA GLY A 274 6.11 -13.89 4.80
C GLY A 274 7.24 -14.92 4.78
N HIS A 275 7.26 -15.81 5.77
CA HIS A 275 8.26 -16.89 5.92
C HIS A 275 8.32 -17.90 4.78
N SER A 276 7.35 -17.97 3.88
CA SER A 276 7.26 -18.99 2.82
C SER A 276 8.29 -18.85 1.68
N GLY A 277 9.20 -17.87 1.75
CA GLY A 277 10.49 -17.87 1.02
C GLY A 277 10.47 -17.70 -0.50
N LEU A 278 9.33 -17.61 -1.15
CA LEU A 278 9.23 -17.38 -2.60
C LEU A 278 9.33 -15.87 -2.91
N ARG A 279 10.49 -15.27 -2.57
CA ARG A 279 10.73 -13.83 -2.64
C ARG A 279 10.72 -13.24 -4.07
N HIS A 280 10.84 -14.07 -5.11
CA HIS A 280 11.22 -13.55 -6.44
C HIS A 280 10.09 -13.38 -7.45
N LEU A 281 8.86 -13.86 -7.21
CA LEU A 281 7.88 -13.94 -8.30
C LEU A 281 6.45 -13.48 -8.01
N PHE A 282 5.97 -13.39 -6.76
CA PHE A 282 4.55 -13.08 -6.51
C PHE A 282 4.33 -12.29 -5.22
N LEU A 283 3.33 -11.40 -5.21
CA LEU A 283 2.74 -10.86 -3.99
C LEU A 283 2.25 -12.02 -3.12
N GLY A 284 2.57 -12.00 -1.82
CA GLY A 284 2.09 -13.03 -0.90
C GLY A 284 0.57 -13.13 -0.92
N SER A 285 0.04 -14.35 -0.95
CA SER A 285 -1.41 -14.58 -1.05
C SER A 285 -2.23 -13.91 0.07
N THR A 286 -1.65 -13.77 1.25
CA THR A 286 -2.28 -13.04 2.36
C THR A 286 -2.34 -11.54 2.06
N ALA A 287 -1.23 -10.94 1.60
CA ALA A 287 -1.17 -9.52 1.28
C ALA A 287 -2.13 -9.16 0.14
N GLU A 288 -2.17 -9.96 -0.93
CA GLU A 288 -3.10 -9.76 -2.04
C GLU A 288 -4.55 -9.76 -1.56
N ARG A 289 -4.96 -10.77 -0.79
CA ARG A 289 -6.32 -10.88 -0.26
C ARG A 289 -6.65 -9.76 0.74
N VAL A 290 -5.71 -9.32 1.56
CA VAL A 290 -5.92 -8.19 2.47
C VAL A 290 -6.12 -6.92 1.67
N VAL A 291 -5.28 -6.64 0.65
CA VAL A 291 -5.47 -5.48 -0.23
C VAL A 291 -6.80 -5.52 -0.97
N GLU A 292 -7.37 -6.69 -1.25
CA GLU A 292 -8.70 -6.81 -1.88
C GLU A 292 -9.87 -6.57 -0.92
N GLN A 293 -9.76 -7.02 0.34
CA GLN A 293 -10.88 -7.21 1.26
C GLN A 293 -10.87 -6.25 2.45
N ALA A 294 -9.79 -5.52 2.67
CA ALA A 294 -9.66 -4.63 3.81
C ALA A 294 -10.74 -3.53 3.84
N PRO A 295 -11.24 -3.18 5.03
CA PRO A 295 -12.25 -2.14 5.20
C PRO A 295 -11.64 -0.72 5.17
N CYS A 296 -10.33 -0.60 5.08
CA CYS A 296 -9.56 0.65 5.09
C CYS A 296 -8.34 0.53 4.15
N PRO A 297 -7.65 1.63 3.81
CA PRO A 297 -6.44 1.60 3.01
C PRO A 297 -5.38 0.66 3.55
N VAL A 298 -4.61 0.07 2.64
CA VAL A 298 -3.54 -0.88 2.97
C VAL A 298 -2.21 -0.37 2.44
N MET A 299 -1.26 -0.16 3.34
CA MET A 299 0.13 0.14 2.99
C MET A 299 0.95 -1.14 2.98
N THR A 300 1.44 -1.49 1.82
CA THR A 300 2.30 -2.68 1.63
C THR A 300 3.76 -2.26 1.60
N ILE A 301 4.60 -3.02 2.31
CA ILE A 301 6.03 -2.79 2.45
C ILE A 301 6.78 -3.99 1.92
N ARG A 302 7.79 -3.75 1.09
CA ARG A 302 8.68 -4.78 0.56
C ARG A 302 10.12 -4.49 1.00
N GLN A 303 10.85 -5.53 1.35
CA GLN A 303 12.28 -5.42 1.58
C GLN A 303 12.97 -5.07 0.26
N PRO A 304 13.85 -4.07 0.20
CA PRO A 304 14.70 -3.83 -0.97
C PRO A 304 15.49 -5.10 -1.30
N GLU A 305 15.56 -5.49 -2.57
CA GLU A 305 16.47 -6.54 -3.03
C GLU A 305 17.89 -5.95 -3.01
N GLU A 306 18.83 -6.66 -2.38
CA GLU A 306 20.27 -6.32 -2.38
C GLU A 306 20.89 -6.47 -3.78
#